data_7e781527bfbd14d90182c200633b7c66
#
_entry.id   7e781527bfbd14d90182c200633b7c66
#
_cell.length_a   1.000
_cell.length_b   1.000
_cell.length_c   1.000
_cell.angle_alpha   90.00
_cell.angle_beta   90.00
_cell.angle_gamma   90.00
#
_symmetry.space_group_name_H-M   'P 1'
#
loop_
_entity.id
_entity.type
_entity.pdbx_description
1 polymer ?
#
loop_
_entity_poly.entity_id
_entity_poly.type
_entity_poly.pdbx_seq_one_letter_code
_entity_poly.pdbx_strand_id
1 'polypeptide(L)'
;MLRILFLGDIVGEPGRKAVISRLKAIKEEQSVDFIIVNGENAAAGRGITPKIAIDLMRAGAAVITSGDHIWDQQEIVEFMEIEPRMLRPLNYPEGTVGFGSIVLKTGKGKVGVINAQGRTFMQPPLENPFLAVEAEALRMREEEGAEVIFVDFHAETTSEKIAMGRSIDGLVSAVIGTHTHVQTADEQIFPGGTAFLCDAGMCGPLESVLGREFKPVVERFRTAIPRRFPVAKGRVGIRGVLVDVDEKTGKATGIRRFSEDLELREP
;
A
#
# COMPACT_ATOMS: atom_id res chain seq x y z
N MET A 1 -4.12 11.06 -19.69
CA MET A 1 -4.66 10.56 -18.42
C MET A 1 -3.93 9.28 -18.07
N LEU A 2 -3.40 9.18 -16.86
CA LEU A 2 -2.68 8.03 -16.32
C LEU A 2 -3.55 7.37 -15.25
N ARG A 3 -3.76 6.06 -15.35
CA ARG A 3 -4.54 5.29 -14.37
C ARG A 3 -3.62 4.46 -13.50
N ILE A 4 -3.72 4.70 -12.19
CA ILE A 4 -2.98 3.97 -11.15
C ILE A 4 -3.94 2.98 -10.49
N LEU A 5 -3.53 1.72 -10.37
CA LEU A 5 -4.13 0.75 -9.46
C LEU A 5 -3.23 0.64 -8.22
N PHE A 6 -3.81 0.85 -7.06
CA PHE A 6 -3.18 0.52 -5.78
C PHE A 6 -3.96 -0.61 -5.11
N LEU A 7 -3.28 -1.69 -4.74
CA LEU A 7 -3.84 -2.78 -3.96
C LEU A 7 -3.36 -2.67 -2.51
N GLY A 8 -4.32 -2.73 -1.58
CA GLY A 8 -4.04 -2.66 -0.15
C GLY A 8 -3.33 -3.90 0.39
N ASP A 9 -3.18 -3.94 1.70
CA ASP A 9 -2.35 -4.91 2.43
C ASP A 9 -2.55 -6.36 1.97
N ILE A 10 -1.54 -6.96 1.34
CA ILE A 10 -1.57 -8.37 0.91
C ILE A 10 -1.33 -9.26 2.13
N VAL A 11 -2.32 -10.08 2.49
CA VAL A 11 -2.27 -10.91 3.70
C VAL A 11 -2.04 -12.38 3.39
N GLY A 12 -0.84 -12.85 3.71
CA GLY A 12 -0.44 -14.25 3.65
C GLY A 12 -0.49 -14.89 2.27
N GLU A 13 -0.43 -16.22 2.25
CA GLU A 13 -0.44 -16.99 1.02
C GLU A 13 -1.74 -16.85 0.20
N PRO A 14 -2.95 -16.84 0.80
CA PRO A 14 -4.17 -16.65 0.04
C PRO A 14 -4.20 -15.30 -0.70
N GLY A 15 -3.85 -14.19 -0.02
CA GLY A 15 -3.83 -12.86 -0.62
C GLY A 15 -2.83 -12.75 -1.77
N ARG A 16 -1.58 -13.20 -1.57
CA ARG A 16 -0.57 -13.13 -2.63
C ARG A 16 -0.89 -14.02 -3.83
N LYS A 17 -1.44 -15.23 -3.63
CA LYS A 17 -1.87 -16.10 -4.74
C LYS A 17 -2.98 -15.44 -5.56
N ALA A 18 -3.97 -14.85 -4.89
CA ALA A 18 -5.06 -14.15 -5.57
C ALA A 18 -4.51 -12.96 -6.39
N VAL A 19 -3.71 -12.09 -5.78
CA VAL A 19 -3.12 -10.92 -6.47
C VAL A 19 -2.27 -11.37 -7.66
N ILE A 20 -1.31 -12.29 -7.47
CA ILE A 20 -0.43 -12.76 -8.56
C ILE A 20 -1.24 -13.35 -9.72
N SER A 21 -2.28 -14.12 -9.45
CA SER A 21 -3.08 -14.77 -10.47
C SER A 21 -3.96 -13.80 -11.27
N ARG A 22 -4.38 -12.67 -10.65
CA ARG A 22 -5.33 -11.73 -11.25
C ARG A 22 -4.69 -10.46 -11.81
N LEU A 23 -3.51 -10.07 -11.32
CA LEU A 23 -2.95 -8.74 -11.57
C LEU A 23 -2.84 -8.38 -13.05
N LYS A 24 -2.44 -9.32 -13.91
CA LYS A 24 -2.36 -9.10 -15.35
C LYS A 24 -3.75 -8.86 -15.97
N ALA A 25 -4.73 -9.68 -15.62
CA ALA A 25 -6.09 -9.53 -16.13
C ALA A 25 -6.73 -8.24 -15.63
N ILE A 26 -6.57 -7.88 -14.34
CA ILE A 26 -7.06 -6.63 -13.78
C ILE A 26 -6.43 -5.43 -14.53
N LYS A 27 -5.14 -5.49 -14.84
CA LYS A 27 -4.45 -4.45 -15.62
C LYS A 27 -5.12 -4.21 -16.95
N GLU A 28 -5.44 -5.28 -17.68
CA GLU A 28 -6.09 -5.21 -19.01
C GLU A 28 -7.55 -4.76 -18.87
N GLU A 29 -8.33 -5.40 -18.02
CA GLU A 29 -9.76 -5.14 -17.79
C GLU A 29 -10.04 -3.70 -17.33
N GLN A 30 -9.19 -3.17 -16.48
CA GLN A 30 -9.30 -1.80 -15.92
C GLN A 30 -8.47 -0.76 -16.67
N SER A 31 -7.75 -1.15 -17.74
CA SER A 31 -6.86 -0.26 -18.51
C SER A 31 -5.86 0.49 -17.62
N VAL A 32 -5.17 -0.25 -16.75
CA VAL A 32 -4.23 0.32 -15.77
C VAL A 32 -2.87 0.57 -16.41
N ASP A 33 -2.31 1.74 -16.17
CA ASP A 33 -0.98 2.12 -16.64
C ASP A 33 0.11 1.78 -15.62
N PHE A 34 -0.17 1.96 -14.32
CA PHE A 34 0.81 1.81 -13.25
C PHE A 34 0.20 1.07 -12.04
N ILE A 35 0.91 0.08 -11.53
CA ILE A 35 0.42 -0.78 -10.43
C ILE A 35 1.32 -0.65 -9.22
N ILE A 36 0.74 -0.31 -8.07
CA ILE A 36 1.38 -0.32 -6.76
C ILE A 36 0.66 -1.35 -5.90
N VAL A 37 1.40 -2.11 -5.11
CA VAL A 37 0.80 -3.07 -4.16
C VAL A 37 1.43 -2.90 -2.78
N ASN A 38 0.65 -2.98 -1.72
CA ASN A 38 1.20 -3.04 -0.37
C ASN A 38 1.48 -4.49 0.03
N GLY A 39 2.77 -4.83 0.23
CA GLY A 39 3.25 -6.17 0.55
C GLY A 39 3.42 -6.46 2.03
N GLU A 40 2.98 -5.56 2.91
CA GLU A 40 3.18 -5.52 4.35
C GLU A 40 3.03 -6.87 5.05
N ASN A 41 1.99 -7.65 4.71
CA ASN A 41 1.63 -8.88 5.40
C ASN A 41 1.73 -10.13 4.51
N ALA A 42 2.45 -10.06 3.39
CA ALA A 42 2.47 -11.11 2.37
C ALA A 42 3.14 -12.42 2.83
N ALA A 43 4.13 -12.37 3.73
CA ALA A 43 4.82 -13.53 4.27
C ALA A 43 4.13 -14.06 5.54
N ALA A 44 3.27 -15.07 5.38
CA ALA A 44 2.52 -15.69 6.48
C ALA A 44 1.74 -14.69 7.37
N GLY A 45 1.43 -13.53 6.80
CA GLY A 45 0.67 -12.45 7.45
C GLY A 45 1.51 -11.41 8.17
N ARG A 46 2.86 -11.42 8.06
CA ARG A 46 3.76 -10.40 8.63
C ARG A 46 5.03 -10.28 7.79
N GLY A 47 5.29 -9.09 7.28
CA GLY A 47 6.44 -8.81 6.44
C GLY A 47 6.34 -9.41 5.03
N ILE A 48 7.42 -9.28 4.27
CA ILE A 48 7.56 -9.78 2.91
C ILE A 48 8.95 -10.39 2.73
N THR A 49 9.08 -11.44 1.91
CA THR A 49 10.39 -12.02 1.56
C THR A 49 10.84 -11.57 0.17
N PRO A 50 12.14 -11.60 -0.16
CA PRO A 50 12.64 -11.30 -1.49
C PRO A 50 11.92 -12.09 -2.59
N LYS A 51 11.70 -13.39 -2.36
CA LYS A 51 10.99 -14.24 -3.32
C LYS A 51 9.58 -13.74 -3.60
N ILE A 52 8.82 -13.38 -2.57
CA ILE A 52 7.45 -12.86 -2.71
C ILE A 52 7.46 -11.53 -3.47
N ALA A 53 8.39 -10.62 -3.13
CA ALA A 53 8.53 -9.33 -3.82
C ALA A 53 8.81 -9.53 -5.31
N ILE A 54 9.76 -10.40 -5.66
CA ILE A 54 10.08 -10.74 -7.06
C ILE A 54 8.85 -11.32 -7.79
N ASP A 55 8.11 -12.23 -7.14
CA ASP A 55 6.92 -12.85 -7.76
C ASP A 55 5.81 -11.81 -8.03
N LEU A 56 5.59 -10.85 -7.12
CA LEU A 56 4.66 -9.72 -7.31
C LEU A 56 5.11 -8.79 -8.45
N MET A 57 6.39 -8.46 -8.50
CA MET A 57 6.95 -7.64 -9.58
C MET A 57 6.83 -8.34 -10.95
N ARG A 58 7.08 -9.63 -11.02
CA ARG A 58 6.89 -10.44 -12.23
C ARG A 58 5.42 -10.52 -12.67
N ALA A 59 4.50 -10.49 -11.71
CA ALA A 59 3.07 -10.44 -12.00
C ALA A 59 2.60 -9.07 -12.54
N GLY A 60 3.43 -8.02 -12.41
CA GLY A 60 3.17 -6.69 -12.98
C GLY A 60 3.15 -5.53 -11.98
N ALA A 61 3.45 -5.75 -10.72
CA ALA A 61 3.63 -4.65 -9.77
C ALA A 61 4.85 -3.82 -10.15
N ALA A 62 4.66 -2.51 -10.33
CA ALA A 62 5.74 -1.57 -10.63
C ALA A 62 6.50 -1.19 -9.34
N VAL A 63 5.78 -1.02 -8.22
CA VAL A 63 6.33 -0.68 -6.90
C VAL A 63 5.60 -1.51 -5.85
N ILE A 64 6.33 -1.92 -4.82
CA ILE A 64 5.78 -2.56 -3.62
C ILE A 64 6.04 -1.63 -2.44
N THR A 65 4.99 -1.26 -1.72
CA THR A 65 5.05 -0.53 -0.46
C THR A 65 4.93 -1.48 0.73
N SER A 66 5.14 -0.99 1.92
CA SER A 66 5.09 -1.76 3.17
C SER A 66 4.63 -0.89 4.34
N GLY A 67 4.86 -1.35 5.57
CA GLY A 67 4.51 -0.63 6.80
C GLY A 67 5.38 -1.05 7.98
N ASP A 68 4.76 -1.20 9.15
CA ASP A 68 5.45 -1.50 10.42
C ASP A 68 6.04 -2.92 10.51
N HIS A 69 5.61 -3.84 9.64
CA HIS A 69 6.13 -5.22 9.58
C HIS A 69 7.26 -5.43 8.57
N ILE A 70 7.78 -4.37 7.93
CA ILE A 70 8.79 -4.52 6.86
C ILE A 70 10.00 -5.36 7.28
N TRP A 71 10.42 -5.28 8.54
CA TRP A 71 11.58 -5.99 9.08
C TRP A 71 11.28 -7.35 9.70
N ASP A 72 10.03 -7.84 9.66
CA ASP A 72 9.65 -9.12 10.27
C ASP A 72 10.21 -10.34 9.55
N GLN A 73 10.68 -10.17 8.31
CA GLN A 73 11.42 -11.18 7.55
C GLN A 73 12.87 -10.71 7.36
N GLN A 74 13.80 -11.30 8.09
CA GLN A 74 15.20 -10.82 8.12
C GLN A 74 15.87 -10.77 6.74
N GLU A 75 15.55 -11.71 5.86
CA GLU A 75 16.09 -11.79 4.51
C GLU A 75 15.73 -10.62 3.59
N ILE A 76 14.74 -9.80 3.98
CA ILE A 76 14.36 -8.62 3.18
C ILE A 76 15.41 -7.50 3.23
N VAL A 77 16.21 -7.44 4.29
CA VAL A 77 17.18 -6.37 4.54
C VAL A 77 18.17 -6.24 3.39
N GLU A 78 18.87 -7.35 3.04
CA GLU A 78 19.83 -7.36 1.94
C GLU A 78 19.16 -7.07 0.57
N PHE A 79 17.93 -7.55 0.38
CA PHE A 79 17.18 -7.30 -0.85
C PHE A 79 16.84 -5.83 -1.04
N MET A 80 16.51 -5.13 0.02
CA MET A 80 16.16 -3.69 -0.04
C MET A 80 17.37 -2.78 -0.32
N GLU A 81 18.58 -3.24 -0.12
CA GLU A 81 19.78 -2.49 -0.53
C GLU A 81 19.89 -2.36 -2.05
N ILE A 82 19.38 -3.35 -2.79
CA ILE A 82 19.58 -3.47 -4.24
C ILE A 82 18.31 -3.33 -5.07
N GLU A 83 17.12 -3.41 -4.47
CA GLU A 83 15.85 -3.31 -5.19
C GLU A 83 15.07 -2.04 -4.77
N PRO A 84 15.24 -0.92 -5.51
CA PRO A 84 14.64 0.35 -5.13
C PRO A 84 13.11 0.41 -5.30
N ARG A 85 12.51 -0.58 -5.96
CA ARG A 85 11.04 -0.67 -6.12
C ARG A 85 10.34 -1.33 -4.93
N MET A 86 11.10 -1.85 -3.96
CA MET A 86 10.59 -2.31 -2.66
C MET A 86 10.80 -1.19 -1.65
N LEU A 87 9.71 -0.54 -1.22
CA LEU A 87 9.76 0.61 -0.34
C LEU A 87 9.46 0.25 1.10
N ARG A 88 10.28 0.76 2.03
CA ARG A 88 9.95 0.88 3.44
C ARG A 88 9.31 2.25 3.71
N PRO A 89 8.69 2.47 4.88
CA PRO A 89 8.30 3.83 5.26
C PRO A 89 9.47 4.82 5.19
N LEU A 90 9.22 5.96 4.53
CA LEU A 90 10.20 7.03 4.28
C LEU A 90 10.77 7.58 5.58
N ASN A 91 9.92 7.73 6.58
CA ASN A 91 10.22 8.38 7.85
C ASN A 91 10.95 7.49 8.88
N TYR A 92 11.62 6.40 8.45
CA TYR A 92 12.65 5.76 9.25
C TYR A 92 13.85 6.70 9.42
N PRO A 93 14.63 6.56 10.52
CA PRO A 93 15.82 7.39 10.75
C PRO A 93 16.80 7.34 9.57
N GLU A 94 17.56 8.43 9.41
CA GLU A 94 18.63 8.51 8.42
C GLU A 94 19.63 7.36 8.58
N GLY A 95 20.10 6.82 7.45
CA GLY A 95 20.99 5.65 7.42
C GLY A 95 20.28 4.30 7.49
N THR A 96 18.94 4.26 7.65
CA THR A 96 18.19 3.00 7.54
C THR A 96 18.26 2.46 6.11
N VAL A 97 18.58 1.18 5.96
CA VAL A 97 18.70 0.48 4.69
C VAL A 97 17.43 0.56 3.85
N GLY A 98 17.57 0.55 2.52
CA GLY A 98 16.48 0.58 1.56
C GLY A 98 15.94 1.99 1.30
N PHE A 99 14.88 2.04 0.51
CA PHE A 99 14.32 3.27 -0.03
C PHE A 99 12.92 3.52 0.53
N GLY A 100 12.57 4.78 0.80
CA GLY A 100 11.22 5.16 1.24
C GLY A 100 10.37 5.73 0.11
N SER A 101 11.00 5.99 -1.04
CA SER A 101 10.38 6.60 -2.20
C SER A 101 11.11 6.23 -3.48
N ILE A 102 10.45 6.37 -4.63
CA ILE A 102 11.04 6.15 -5.95
C ILE A 102 10.30 6.97 -7.02
N VAL A 103 11.02 7.40 -8.04
CA VAL A 103 10.43 7.95 -9.27
C VAL A 103 10.70 7.00 -10.43
N LEU A 104 9.65 6.55 -11.10
CA LEU A 104 9.73 5.68 -12.27
C LEU A 104 9.19 6.37 -13.52
N LYS A 105 9.89 6.15 -14.65
CA LYS A 105 9.44 6.64 -15.94
C LYS A 105 8.42 5.67 -16.56
N THR A 106 7.31 6.20 -17.02
CA THR A 106 6.27 5.48 -17.76
C THR A 106 6.13 6.02 -19.19
N GLY A 107 5.30 5.37 -20.01
CA GLY A 107 4.95 5.89 -21.33
C GLY A 107 4.15 7.22 -21.30
N LYS A 108 3.63 7.61 -20.12
CA LYS A 108 2.80 8.81 -19.91
C LYS A 108 3.45 9.86 -18.99
N GLY A 109 4.73 9.72 -18.68
CA GLY A 109 5.44 10.64 -17.79
C GLY A 109 6.08 9.93 -16.60
N LYS A 110 6.54 10.70 -15.62
CA LYS A 110 7.17 10.20 -14.40
C LYS A 110 6.14 10.04 -13.29
N VAL A 111 6.22 8.93 -12.58
CA VAL A 111 5.39 8.62 -11.42
C VAL A 111 6.28 8.47 -10.20
N GLY A 112 6.10 9.34 -9.23
CA GLY A 112 6.68 9.23 -7.89
C GLY A 112 5.79 8.38 -7.00
N VAL A 113 6.41 7.52 -6.18
CA VAL A 113 5.72 6.76 -5.13
C VAL A 113 6.44 7.01 -3.81
N ILE A 114 5.70 7.40 -2.80
CA ILE A 114 6.18 7.59 -1.43
C ILE A 114 5.44 6.61 -0.53
N ASN A 115 6.17 5.88 0.30
CA ASN A 115 5.63 5.09 1.39
C ASN A 115 5.95 5.79 2.71
N ALA A 116 4.98 5.99 3.58
CA ALA A 116 5.21 6.60 4.88
C ALA A 116 4.36 5.92 5.97
N GLN A 117 4.85 5.97 7.22
CA GLN A 117 4.15 5.41 8.37
C GLN A 117 3.68 6.49 9.32
N GLY A 118 2.44 6.36 9.80
CA GLY A 118 1.91 7.19 10.86
C GLY A 118 2.60 6.96 12.21
N ARG A 119 2.26 7.76 13.21
CA ARG A 119 2.84 7.70 14.55
C ARG A 119 1.83 7.35 15.64
N THR A 120 0.56 7.71 15.42
CA THR A 120 -0.49 7.52 16.43
C THR A 120 -0.86 6.04 16.52
N PHE A 121 -0.55 5.43 17.67
CA PHE A 121 -0.71 3.99 17.94
C PHE A 121 0.12 3.05 17.05
N MET A 122 1.11 3.59 16.30
CA MET A 122 2.02 2.81 15.47
C MET A 122 3.32 2.49 16.22
N GLN A 123 3.95 1.37 15.86
CA GLN A 123 5.24 0.94 16.37
C GLN A 123 6.14 0.47 15.21
N PRO A 124 7.45 0.74 15.24
CA PRO A 124 8.12 1.67 16.17
C PRO A 124 7.70 3.13 15.93
N PRO A 125 7.88 4.03 16.91
CA PRO A 125 7.68 5.45 16.68
C PRO A 125 8.78 5.97 15.73
N LEU A 126 8.37 6.44 14.56
CA LEU A 126 9.27 6.96 13.52
C LEU A 126 9.33 8.48 13.54
N GLU A 127 10.18 9.06 12.66
CA GLU A 127 10.27 10.50 12.44
C GLU A 127 8.92 11.07 11.96
N ASN A 128 8.79 12.42 11.98
CA ASN A 128 7.55 13.09 11.62
C ASN A 128 7.18 12.84 10.14
N PRO A 129 6.12 12.06 9.85
CA PRO A 129 5.76 11.72 8.48
C PRO A 129 5.28 12.93 7.67
N PHE A 130 4.68 13.94 8.32
CA PHE A 130 4.18 15.13 7.62
C PHE A 130 5.32 15.92 6.98
N LEU A 131 6.38 16.16 7.75
CA LEU A 131 7.55 16.87 7.25
C LEU A 131 8.31 16.05 6.21
N ALA A 132 8.47 14.75 6.44
CA ALA A 132 9.18 13.87 5.53
C ALA A 132 8.47 13.75 4.16
N VAL A 133 7.16 13.54 4.16
CA VAL A 133 6.38 13.38 2.92
C VAL A 133 6.32 14.69 2.14
N GLU A 134 6.10 15.82 2.81
CA GLU A 134 6.08 17.14 2.16
C GLU A 134 7.43 17.46 1.48
N ALA A 135 8.54 17.31 2.22
CA ALA A 135 9.88 17.55 1.68
C ALA A 135 10.20 16.64 0.48
N GLU A 136 9.85 15.36 0.59
CA GLU A 136 10.11 14.39 -0.49
C GLU A 136 9.25 14.65 -1.73
N ALA A 137 7.98 15.02 -1.55
CA ALA A 137 7.08 15.36 -2.66
C ALA A 137 7.59 16.61 -3.40
N LEU A 138 8.07 17.63 -2.70
CA LEU A 138 8.71 18.80 -3.30
C LEU A 138 9.98 18.41 -4.07
N ARG A 139 10.86 17.62 -3.47
CA ARG A 139 12.07 17.12 -4.13
C ARG A 139 11.76 16.36 -5.42
N MET A 140 10.78 15.46 -5.40
CA MET A 140 10.37 14.71 -6.59
C MET A 140 9.88 15.62 -7.72
N ARG A 141 9.16 16.68 -7.40
CA ARG A 141 8.67 17.66 -8.39
C ARG A 141 9.81 18.52 -8.93
N GLU A 142 10.59 19.12 -8.06
CA GLU A 142 11.58 20.13 -8.43
C GLU A 142 12.84 19.53 -9.04
N GLU A 143 13.36 18.44 -8.47
CA GLU A 143 14.62 17.83 -8.90
C GLU A 143 14.44 16.71 -9.91
N GLU A 144 13.37 15.88 -9.76
CA GLU A 144 13.14 14.75 -10.64
C GLU A 144 12.08 15.02 -11.71
N GLY A 145 11.27 16.07 -11.58
CA GLY A 145 10.21 16.40 -12.53
C GLY A 145 9.09 15.37 -12.56
N ALA A 146 8.70 14.83 -11.39
CA ALA A 146 7.59 13.91 -11.25
C ALA A 146 6.31 14.70 -11.00
N GLU A 147 5.45 14.83 -12.03
CA GLU A 147 4.16 15.50 -11.87
C GLU A 147 3.14 14.62 -11.12
N VAL A 148 3.16 13.32 -11.35
CA VAL A 148 2.27 12.35 -10.69
C VAL A 148 2.98 11.78 -9.47
N ILE A 149 2.46 12.04 -8.27
CA ILE A 149 3.02 11.52 -7.01
C ILE A 149 1.91 10.82 -6.22
N PHE A 150 2.17 9.56 -5.88
CA PHE A 150 1.28 8.70 -5.09
C PHE A 150 1.90 8.45 -3.71
N VAL A 151 1.10 8.60 -2.66
CA VAL A 151 1.51 8.35 -1.26
C VAL A 151 0.70 7.18 -0.70
N ASP A 152 1.37 6.10 -0.30
CA ASP A 152 0.83 5.08 0.60
C ASP A 152 1.14 5.50 2.04
N PHE A 153 0.09 5.86 2.78
CA PHE A 153 0.21 6.28 4.17
C PHE A 153 -0.27 5.19 5.12
N HIS A 154 0.66 4.39 5.58
CA HIS A 154 0.43 3.24 6.47
C HIS A 154 0.24 3.71 7.92
N ALA A 155 -1.01 3.85 8.37
CA ALA A 155 -1.34 4.45 9.66
C ALA A 155 -2.59 3.83 10.29
N GLU A 156 -2.64 3.79 11.63
CA GLU A 156 -3.79 3.26 12.37
C GLU A 156 -4.97 4.23 12.36
N THR A 157 -4.75 5.52 12.66
CA THR A 157 -5.85 6.44 12.95
C THR A 157 -6.38 7.18 11.72
N THR A 158 -7.70 7.23 11.59
CA THR A 158 -8.37 7.98 10.52
C THR A 158 -8.04 9.47 10.54
N SER A 159 -7.89 10.05 11.75
CA SER A 159 -7.55 11.47 11.91
C SER A 159 -6.17 11.81 11.35
N GLU A 160 -5.17 10.96 11.57
CA GLU A 160 -3.82 11.17 11.05
C GLU A 160 -3.79 11.01 9.52
N LYS A 161 -4.51 10.01 8.98
CA LYS A 161 -4.67 9.81 7.54
C LYS A 161 -5.32 11.01 6.84
N ILE A 162 -6.45 11.49 7.38
CA ILE A 162 -7.14 12.66 6.83
C ILE A 162 -6.26 13.91 6.92
N ALA A 163 -5.58 14.11 8.06
CA ALA A 163 -4.69 15.25 8.25
C ALA A 163 -3.53 15.22 7.23
N MET A 164 -2.90 14.05 6.99
CA MET A 164 -1.88 13.89 5.97
C MET A 164 -2.41 14.30 4.59
N GLY A 165 -3.53 13.74 4.15
CA GLY A 165 -4.10 14.07 2.85
C GLY A 165 -4.43 15.55 2.69
N ARG A 166 -4.94 16.20 3.75
CA ARG A 166 -5.27 17.63 3.75
C ARG A 166 -4.03 18.53 3.74
N SER A 167 -2.97 18.13 4.46
CA SER A 167 -1.75 18.95 4.57
C SER A 167 -0.98 19.09 3.26
N ILE A 168 -1.09 18.09 2.39
CA ILE A 168 -0.37 18.06 1.10
C ILE A 168 -1.34 18.09 -0.11
N ASP A 169 -2.59 18.57 0.11
CA ASP A 169 -3.58 18.71 -0.96
C ASP A 169 -3.09 19.66 -2.06
N GLY A 170 -3.04 19.16 -3.29
CA GLY A 170 -2.51 19.84 -4.47
C GLY A 170 -1.00 19.67 -4.68
N LEU A 171 -0.27 19.18 -3.69
CA LEU A 171 1.15 18.85 -3.83
C LEU A 171 1.36 17.45 -4.42
N VAL A 172 0.45 16.50 -4.12
CA VAL A 172 0.51 15.12 -4.62
C VAL A 172 -0.78 14.74 -5.35
N SER A 173 -0.72 13.69 -6.17
CA SER A 173 -1.87 13.21 -6.94
C SER A 173 -2.83 12.39 -6.08
N ALA A 174 -2.31 11.61 -5.14
CA ALA A 174 -3.12 10.75 -4.28
C ALA A 174 -2.45 10.50 -2.92
N VAL A 175 -3.26 10.43 -1.87
CA VAL A 175 -2.90 9.90 -0.54
C VAL A 175 -3.89 8.80 -0.22
N ILE A 176 -3.40 7.58 -0.14
CA ILE A 176 -4.22 6.39 0.14
C ILE A 176 -3.70 5.74 1.41
N GLY A 177 -4.60 5.56 2.37
CA GLY A 177 -4.27 4.90 3.63
C GLY A 177 -4.26 3.39 3.53
N THR A 178 -3.47 2.75 4.40
CA THR A 178 -3.38 1.29 4.61
C THR A 178 -3.30 0.97 6.10
N HIS A 179 -3.11 -0.26 6.49
CA HIS A 179 -2.93 -0.80 7.84
C HIS A 179 -4.20 -1.40 8.48
N THR A 180 -5.34 -0.75 8.41
CA THR A 180 -6.52 -1.24 9.16
C THR A 180 -7.22 -2.42 8.51
N HIS A 181 -6.85 -2.76 7.26
CA HIS A 181 -7.37 -3.89 6.47
C HIS A 181 -8.85 -3.79 6.09
N VAL A 182 -9.54 -2.71 6.47
CA VAL A 182 -10.95 -2.49 6.16
C VAL A 182 -11.08 -1.38 5.13
N GLN A 183 -11.53 -1.72 3.92
CA GLN A 183 -11.73 -0.72 2.87
C GLN A 183 -12.80 0.28 3.29
N THR A 184 -12.42 1.55 3.39
CA THR A 184 -13.34 2.63 3.75
C THR A 184 -14.15 3.12 2.54
N ALA A 185 -15.17 3.92 2.76
CA ALA A 185 -16.10 4.39 1.73
C ALA A 185 -16.10 5.93 1.65
N ASP A 186 -14.93 6.52 1.84
CA ASP A 186 -14.72 7.96 1.92
C ASP A 186 -13.88 8.50 0.77
N GLU A 187 -13.83 7.75 -0.36
CA GLU A 187 -13.11 8.16 -1.55
C GLU A 187 -13.57 9.52 -2.05
N GLN A 188 -12.64 10.44 -2.21
CA GLN A 188 -12.92 11.81 -2.64
C GLN A 188 -11.69 12.44 -3.32
N ILE A 189 -11.91 13.52 -4.04
CA ILE A 189 -10.84 14.40 -4.52
C ILE A 189 -10.94 15.69 -3.72
N PHE A 190 -9.84 16.07 -3.07
CA PHE A 190 -9.75 17.32 -2.33
C PHE A 190 -9.71 18.53 -3.25
N PRO A 191 -10.02 19.74 -2.76
CA PRO A 191 -10.10 20.96 -3.60
C PRO A 191 -8.81 21.28 -4.37
N GLY A 192 -7.62 20.94 -3.83
CA GLY A 192 -6.33 21.10 -4.52
C GLY A 192 -6.10 20.11 -5.65
N GLY A 193 -6.88 19.02 -5.69
CA GLY A 193 -6.81 18.00 -6.74
C GLY A 193 -6.17 16.69 -6.29
N THR A 194 -5.95 16.48 -4.99
CA THR A 194 -5.42 15.22 -4.45
C THR A 194 -6.55 14.21 -4.21
N ALA A 195 -6.44 13.02 -4.80
CA ALA A 195 -7.33 11.91 -4.48
C ALA A 195 -7.03 11.36 -3.08
N PHE A 196 -8.07 11.04 -2.31
CA PHE A 196 -7.95 10.53 -0.95
C PHE A 196 -8.87 9.35 -0.70
N LEU A 197 -8.36 8.35 0.01
CA LEU A 197 -9.12 7.25 0.62
C LEU A 197 -8.46 6.89 1.95
N CYS A 198 -9.26 6.80 3.01
CA CYS A 198 -8.74 6.57 4.37
C CYS A 198 -8.08 5.19 4.52
N ASP A 199 -8.63 4.14 3.89
CA ASP A 199 -7.98 2.82 3.86
C ASP A 199 -8.39 2.02 2.61
N ALA A 200 -7.38 1.49 1.92
CA ALA A 200 -7.57 0.68 0.71
C ALA A 200 -8.13 -0.73 1.01
N GLY A 201 -8.11 -1.15 2.27
CA GLY A 201 -8.46 -2.50 2.69
C GLY A 201 -7.34 -3.50 2.45
N MET A 202 -7.64 -4.79 2.55
CA MET A 202 -6.67 -5.86 2.36
C MET A 202 -6.96 -6.75 1.16
N CYS A 203 -5.91 -7.36 0.61
CA CYS A 203 -6.00 -8.49 -0.29
C CYS A 203 -5.78 -9.78 0.51
N GLY A 204 -6.86 -10.48 0.88
CA GLY A 204 -6.75 -11.60 1.80
C GLY A 204 -8.07 -12.31 2.08
N PRO A 205 -8.07 -13.29 3.00
CA PRO A 205 -9.26 -14.08 3.35
C PRO A 205 -10.41 -13.22 3.86
N LEU A 206 -11.61 -13.41 3.29
CA LEU A 206 -12.81 -12.64 3.66
C LEU A 206 -13.46 -13.16 4.94
N GLU A 207 -13.56 -14.48 5.12
CA GLU A 207 -14.12 -15.10 6.33
C GLU A 207 -13.07 -15.10 7.45
N SER A 208 -12.72 -13.90 7.96
CA SER A 208 -11.60 -13.72 8.87
C SER A 208 -11.79 -12.50 9.79
N VAL A 209 -10.90 -12.33 10.74
CA VAL A 209 -10.70 -11.07 11.42
C VAL A 209 -9.41 -10.45 10.88
N LEU A 210 -9.54 -9.48 9.97
CA LEU A 210 -8.41 -8.80 9.32
C LEU A 210 -7.38 -9.79 8.72
N GLY A 211 -7.88 -10.86 8.04
CA GLY A 211 -7.03 -11.88 7.44
C GLY A 211 -6.65 -13.04 8.36
N ARG A 212 -7.01 -12.99 9.65
CA ARG A 212 -6.68 -14.01 10.67
C ARG A 212 -7.88 -14.89 10.99
N GLU A 213 -7.63 -16.15 11.38
CA GLU A 213 -8.68 -17.05 11.86
C GLU A 213 -9.44 -16.43 13.03
N PHE A 214 -10.78 -16.43 12.97
CA PHE A 214 -11.58 -15.69 13.93
C PHE A 214 -11.55 -16.30 15.35
N LYS A 215 -11.51 -17.64 15.49
CA LYS A 215 -11.56 -18.31 16.80
C LYS A 215 -10.46 -17.86 17.76
N PRO A 216 -9.14 -17.95 17.41
CA PRO A 216 -8.08 -17.52 18.30
C PRO A 216 -8.11 -16.00 18.58
N VAL A 217 -8.57 -15.18 17.62
CA VAL A 217 -8.72 -13.75 17.82
C VAL A 217 -9.80 -13.44 18.83
N VAL A 218 -10.99 -14.05 18.68
CA VAL A 218 -12.12 -13.89 19.64
C VAL A 218 -11.73 -14.40 21.02
N GLU A 219 -11.03 -15.55 21.10
CA GLU A 219 -10.56 -16.08 22.37
C GLU A 219 -9.64 -15.10 23.11
N ARG A 220 -8.69 -14.49 22.39
CA ARG A 220 -7.82 -13.47 22.97
C ARG A 220 -8.59 -12.26 23.49
N PHE A 221 -9.57 -11.77 22.74
CA PHE A 221 -10.41 -10.65 23.20
C PHE A 221 -11.21 -11.00 24.45
N ARG A 222 -11.68 -12.24 24.56
CA ARG A 222 -12.45 -12.69 25.74
C ARG A 222 -11.60 -12.94 26.99
N THR A 223 -10.35 -13.39 26.81
CA THR A 223 -9.53 -13.90 27.92
C THR A 223 -8.29 -13.06 28.21
N ALA A 224 -7.90 -12.15 27.31
CA ALA A 224 -6.61 -11.44 27.30
C ALA A 224 -5.37 -12.35 27.24
N ILE A 225 -5.53 -13.68 27.08
CA ILE A 225 -4.42 -14.63 26.99
C ILE A 225 -3.80 -14.53 25.59
N PRO A 226 -2.46 -14.35 25.48
CA PRO A 226 -1.79 -14.32 24.19
C PRO A 226 -2.04 -15.59 23.36
N ARG A 227 -2.35 -15.40 22.08
CA ARG A 227 -2.58 -16.47 21.12
C ARG A 227 -1.85 -16.17 19.82
N ARG A 228 -1.42 -17.21 19.08
CA ARG A 228 -1.04 -17.06 17.69
C ARG A 228 -2.28 -16.84 16.84
N PHE A 229 -2.19 -15.97 15.85
CA PHE A 229 -3.25 -15.68 14.90
C PHE A 229 -2.85 -16.22 13.52
N PRO A 230 -3.19 -17.46 13.16
CA PRO A 230 -2.96 -18.01 11.83
C PRO A 230 -3.68 -17.18 10.77
N VAL A 231 -3.14 -17.17 9.55
CA VAL A 231 -3.86 -16.63 8.39
C VAL A 231 -5.06 -17.51 8.09
N ALA A 232 -6.22 -16.91 7.91
CA ALA A 232 -7.45 -17.63 7.59
C ALA A 232 -7.40 -18.21 6.16
N LYS A 233 -8.30 -19.14 5.88
CA LYS A 233 -8.49 -19.78 4.57
C LYS A 233 -9.87 -19.42 4.00
N GLY A 234 -10.16 -19.90 2.81
CA GLY A 234 -11.46 -19.76 2.16
C GLY A 234 -11.47 -18.71 1.06
N ARG A 235 -12.61 -18.09 0.85
CA ARG A 235 -12.80 -17.06 -0.18
C ARG A 235 -11.88 -15.86 0.06
N VAL A 236 -11.31 -15.29 -1.00
CA VAL A 236 -10.34 -14.20 -0.92
C VAL A 236 -10.87 -12.95 -1.60
N GLY A 237 -10.74 -11.80 -0.96
CA GLY A 237 -10.99 -10.50 -1.58
C GLY A 237 -9.69 -9.84 -2.04
N ILE A 238 -9.74 -9.19 -3.19
CA ILE A 238 -8.74 -8.22 -3.64
C ILE A 238 -9.35 -6.85 -3.46
N ARG A 239 -8.75 -6.00 -2.62
CA ARG A 239 -9.21 -4.65 -2.32
C ARG A 239 -8.15 -3.63 -2.68
N GLY A 240 -8.60 -2.47 -3.10
CA GLY A 240 -7.71 -1.41 -3.51
C GLY A 240 -8.45 -0.20 -4.04
N VAL A 241 -7.76 0.62 -4.80
CA VAL A 241 -8.30 1.84 -5.38
C VAL A 241 -7.73 2.07 -6.77
N LEU A 242 -8.56 2.60 -7.65
CA LEU A 242 -8.17 3.12 -8.96
C LEU A 242 -8.20 4.64 -8.90
N VAL A 243 -7.10 5.26 -9.28
CA VAL A 243 -6.96 6.71 -9.35
C VAL A 243 -6.63 7.11 -10.78
N ASP A 244 -7.45 7.99 -11.35
CA ASP A 244 -7.20 8.61 -12.65
C ASP A 244 -6.55 9.98 -12.44
N VAL A 245 -5.41 10.22 -13.09
CA VAL A 245 -4.60 11.43 -12.92
C VAL A 245 -4.36 12.08 -14.27
N ASP A 246 -4.49 13.39 -14.33
CA ASP A 246 -3.96 14.17 -15.47
C ASP A 246 -2.44 14.24 -15.34
N GLU A 247 -1.74 13.56 -16.23
CA GLU A 247 -0.28 13.43 -16.21
C GLU A 247 0.47 14.75 -16.44
N LYS A 248 -0.20 15.79 -16.90
CA LYS A 248 0.42 17.10 -17.12
C LYS A 248 0.35 18.01 -15.89
N THR A 249 -0.70 17.86 -15.10
CA THR A 249 -0.94 18.70 -13.93
C THR A 249 -0.69 17.97 -12.61
N GLY A 250 -0.62 16.64 -12.64
CA GLY A 250 -0.55 15.80 -11.47
C GLY A 250 -1.85 15.72 -10.65
N LYS A 251 -2.92 16.38 -11.11
CA LYS A 251 -4.20 16.40 -10.40
C LYS A 251 -5.01 15.14 -10.69
N ALA A 252 -5.61 14.58 -9.64
CA ALA A 252 -6.57 13.50 -9.79
C ALA A 252 -7.84 14.01 -10.49
N THR A 253 -8.36 13.22 -11.42
CA THR A 253 -9.61 13.46 -12.14
C THR A 253 -10.68 12.44 -11.79
N GLY A 254 -10.31 11.35 -11.14
CA GLY A 254 -11.20 10.31 -10.68
C GLY A 254 -10.56 9.44 -9.60
N ILE A 255 -11.38 8.98 -8.68
CA ILE A 255 -11.03 7.96 -7.69
C ILE A 255 -12.22 7.03 -7.51
N ARG A 256 -11.95 5.72 -7.45
CA ARG A 256 -12.97 4.73 -7.12
C ARG A 256 -12.35 3.51 -6.44
N ARG A 257 -13.06 2.94 -5.50
CA ARG A 257 -12.66 1.68 -4.87
C ARG A 257 -12.61 0.55 -5.91
N PHE A 258 -11.65 -0.34 -5.76
CA PHE A 258 -11.55 -1.60 -6.48
C PHE A 258 -11.85 -2.75 -5.53
N SER A 259 -12.69 -3.67 -5.96
CA SER A 259 -13.09 -4.84 -5.17
C SER A 259 -13.38 -6.01 -6.10
N GLU A 260 -12.71 -7.13 -5.86
CA GLU A 260 -12.95 -8.41 -6.54
C GLU A 260 -12.92 -9.55 -5.51
N ASP A 261 -13.89 -10.44 -5.55
CA ASP A 261 -13.97 -11.62 -4.68
C ASP A 261 -13.70 -12.88 -5.49
N LEU A 262 -12.82 -13.73 -4.97
CA LEU A 262 -12.39 -14.96 -5.61
C LEU A 262 -12.68 -16.18 -4.71
N GLU A 263 -13.26 -17.22 -5.29
CA GLU A 263 -13.25 -18.53 -4.68
C GLU A 263 -11.94 -19.23 -5.06
N LEU A 264 -11.00 -19.32 -4.12
CA LEU A 264 -9.83 -20.16 -4.33
C LEU A 264 -10.30 -21.61 -4.31
N ARG A 265 -10.41 -22.24 -5.48
CA ARG A 265 -10.59 -23.69 -5.55
C ARG A 265 -9.37 -24.32 -4.90
N GLU A 266 -9.59 -25.14 -3.86
CA GLU A 266 -8.52 -26.02 -3.37
C GLU A 266 -8.07 -26.93 -4.53
N PRO A 267 -6.76 -27.15 -4.70
CA PRO A 267 -6.22 -28.01 -5.75
C PRO A 267 -6.63 -29.46 -5.57
#